data_385e5a556d1e2284a2ee96563f6573c3
#
_entry.id   385e5a556d1e2284a2ee96563f6573c3
#
_cell.length_a   1.000
_cell.length_b   1.000
_cell.length_c   1.000
_cell.angle_alpha   90.00
_cell.angle_beta   90.00
_cell.angle_gamma   90.00
#
_symmetry.space_group_name_H-M   'P 1'
#
loop_
_entity.id
_entity.type
_entity.pdbx_description
1 polymer ?
#
loop_
_entity_poly.entity_id
_entity_poly.type
_entity_poly.pdbx_seq_one_letter_code
_entity_poly.pdbx_strand_id
1 'polypeptide(L)'
;MHAGGRSDSLTIRIDDSESQFDKWGIQTGSPVEYRDSGTASGKMYLYSAAPEYGYYILRAYSMPVSGTIPNTKPWERVHFAQIGEEIAARHGLEFESYGLDDIAYQYRAQEKQEDFKFFGQLCTLERAALIIFDGRLIAAYEPYLESVEPAATIDTAGCVVECEDRSLLEYGAAKVSSGPYSGIFKAPEGNARLWTPDRPITCQSNLEAIRFAASELREKNKMLISGSIEGSLMPQYAPGIMVNIKNRQAPSWSGAYFIYKVRHDYGKNKTKIFFRRKLEGY
;
A
#
# COMPACT_ATOMS: atom_id res chain seq x y z
N MET A 1 0.58 -9.27 0.17
CA MET A 1 1.27 -8.13 -0.48
C MET A 1 0.28 -7.00 -0.65
N HIS A 2 0.68 -5.76 -0.45
CA HIS A 2 -0.22 -4.59 -0.45
C HIS A 2 0.48 -3.36 -1.04
N ALA A 3 -0.17 -2.67 -1.98
CA ALA A 3 0.28 -1.35 -2.45
C ALA A 3 -0.50 -0.26 -1.70
N GLY A 4 0.14 0.42 -0.75
CA GLY A 4 -0.48 1.52 -0.01
C GLY A 4 -0.32 1.45 1.50
N GLY A 5 0.89 1.72 2.01
CA GLY A 5 1.15 2.05 3.41
C GLY A 5 1.01 0.90 4.42
N ARG A 6 0.87 -0.34 3.97
CA ARG A 6 0.87 -1.53 4.83
C ARG A 6 2.05 -2.42 4.47
N SER A 7 2.71 -2.95 5.50
CA SER A 7 3.74 -3.96 5.33
C SER A 7 3.17 -5.24 4.73
N ASP A 8 3.91 -5.85 3.82
CA ASP A 8 3.62 -7.21 3.38
C ASP A 8 3.84 -8.19 4.53
N SER A 9 3.07 -9.27 4.55
CA SER A 9 3.14 -10.29 5.59
C SER A 9 3.31 -11.68 5.01
N LEU A 10 4.11 -12.50 5.68
CA LEU A 10 4.33 -13.89 5.41
C LEU A 10 4.03 -14.70 6.67
N THR A 11 3.23 -15.74 6.53
CA THR A 11 3.03 -16.72 7.60
C THR A 11 3.46 -18.09 7.07
N ILE A 12 4.44 -18.71 7.73
CA ILE A 12 4.90 -20.06 7.43
C ILE A 12 4.45 -20.96 8.58
N ARG A 13 3.80 -22.05 8.24
CA ARG A 13 3.39 -23.09 9.18
C ARG A 13 4.17 -24.35 8.87
N ILE A 14 4.99 -24.80 9.81
CA ILE A 14 5.87 -25.96 9.68
C ILE A 14 5.32 -27.05 10.58
N ASP A 15 5.23 -28.29 10.10
CA ASP A 15 4.91 -29.44 10.95
C ASP A 15 6.06 -29.65 11.95
N ASP A 16 5.73 -29.62 13.23
CA ASP A 16 6.66 -29.76 14.35
C ASP A 16 6.10 -30.70 15.42
N SER A 17 5.48 -31.80 14.99
CA SER A 17 4.92 -32.82 15.86
C SER A 17 5.97 -33.42 16.81
N GLU A 18 7.25 -33.35 16.47
CA GLU A 18 8.40 -33.82 17.28
C GLU A 18 9.04 -32.70 18.13
N SER A 19 8.53 -31.47 18.12
CA SER A 19 9.04 -30.32 18.87
C SER A 19 10.53 -30.03 18.64
N GLN A 20 10.98 -30.08 17.37
CA GLN A 20 12.37 -29.84 17.00
C GLN A 20 12.71 -28.37 16.80
N PHE A 21 11.77 -27.58 16.31
CA PHE A 21 12.01 -26.19 15.90
C PHE A 21 12.32 -25.26 17.08
N ASP A 22 11.81 -25.55 18.28
CA ASP A 22 12.12 -24.77 19.48
C ASP A 22 13.64 -24.80 19.81
N LYS A 23 14.30 -25.88 19.46
CA LYS A 23 15.76 -26.06 19.66
C LYS A 23 16.61 -25.24 18.68
N TRP A 24 16.04 -24.72 17.61
CA TRP A 24 16.80 -23.99 16.58
C TRP A 24 17.08 -22.54 16.98
N GLY A 25 16.50 -22.05 18.07
CA GLY A 25 16.77 -20.72 18.60
C GLY A 25 16.46 -19.61 17.61
N ILE A 26 15.38 -19.75 16.85
CA ILE A 26 14.97 -18.76 15.85
C ILE A 26 14.66 -17.42 16.54
N GLN A 27 15.38 -16.37 16.17
CA GLN A 27 15.29 -15.07 16.81
C GLN A 27 14.39 -14.11 16.03
N THR A 28 13.59 -13.32 16.74
CA THR A 28 12.88 -12.18 16.17
C THR A 28 13.86 -11.16 15.58
N GLY A 29 13.46 -10.50 14.49
CA GLY A 29 14.32 -9.58 13.73
C GLY A 29 15.22 -10.28 12.70
N SER A 30 15.36 -11.62 12.74
CA SER A 30 16.10 -12.35 11.71
C SER A 30 15.47 -12.19 10.33
N PRO A 31 16.30 -12.04 9.27
CA PRO A 31 15.77 -12.01 7.90
C PRO A 31 15.25 -13.40 7.52
N VAL A 32 14.14 -13.42 6.81
CA VAL A 32 13.52 -14.63 6.26
C VAL A 32 13.05 -14.34 4.84
N GLU A 33 13.15 -15.33 3.98
CA GLU A 33 12.62 -15.26 2.62
C GLU A 33 11.96 -16.62 2.30
N TYR A 34 10.77 -16.55 1.71
CA TYR A 34 10.10 -17.70 1.13
C TYR A 34 10.33 -17.70 -0.39
N ARG A 35 10.74 -18.84 -0.92
CA ARG A 35 10.91 -19.06 -2.36
C ARG A 35 10.20 -20.33 -2.79
N ASP A 36 9.49 -20.24 -3.89
CA ASP A 36 8.85 -21.37 -4.57
C ASP A 36 8.82 -21.13 -6.07
N SER A 37 9.18 -22.15 -6.87
CA SER A 37 8.97 -22.30 -8.32
C SER A 37 8.86 -21.01 -9.15
N GLY A 38 9.79 -20.06 -8.96
CA GLY A 38 9.85 -18.81 -9.71
C GLY A 38 9.21 -17.60 -9.04
N THR A 39 8.74 -17.74 -7.79
CA THR A 39 8.29 -16.61 -6.95
C THR A 39 9.09 -16.53 -5.67
N ALA A 40 9.28 -15.29 -5.19
CA ALA A 40 9.93 -15.00 -3.92
C ALA A 40 9.15 -13.95 -3.15
N SER A 41 9.12 -14.07 -1.82
CA SER A 41 8.54 -13.05 -0.95
C SER A 41 9.40 -11.78 -0.87
N GLY A 42 10.64 -11.84 -1.36
CA GLY A 42 11.68 -10.88 -1.03
C GLY A 42 12.09 -10.97 0.44
N LYS A 43 13.03 -10.13 0.85
CA LYS A 43 13.54 -10.07 2.22
C LYS A 43 12.44 -9.60 3.17
N MET A 44 12.17 -10.40 4.18
CA MET A 44 11.24 -10.11 5.27
C MET A 44 11.95 -10.25 6.63
N TYR A 45 11.32 -9.74 7.68
CA TYR A 45 11.85 -9.76 9.03
C TYR A 45 10.90 -10.52 9.94
N LEU A 46 11.43 -11.46 10.72
CA LEU A 46 10.66 -12.29 11.62
C LEU A 46 10.17 -11.47 12.84
N TYR A 47 8.87 -11.41 13.04
CA TYR A 47 8.24 -10.76 14.19
C TYR A 47 7.86 -11.73 15.29
N SER A 48 7.46 -12.94 14.94
CA SER A 48 7.17 -13.96 15.92
C SER A 48 7.49 -15.35 15.39
N ALA A 49 7.93 -16.22 16.28
CA ALA A 49 8.16 -17.63 16.07
C ALA A 49 7.67 -18.37 17.33
N ALA A 50 6.70 -19.26 17.19
CA ALA A 50 6.08 -19.92 18.33
C ALA A 50 5.50 -21.29 17.96
N PRO A 51 5.53 -22.29 18.88
CA PRO A 51 4.81 -23.54 18.71
C PRO A 51 3.30 -23.32 18.84
N GLU A 52 2.51 -24.01 18.02
CA GLU A 52 1.07 -23.96 18.03
C GLU A 52 0.47 -25.32 17.58
N TYR A 53 -0.03 -26.12 18.52
CA TYR A 53 -0.73 -27.40 18.25
C TYR A 53 0.01 -28.36 17.29
N GLY A 54 1.29 -28.68 17.59
CA GLY A 54 2.13 -29.58 16.78
C GLY A 54 2.69 -28.95 15.50
N TYR A 55 2.54 -27.65 15.36
CA TYR A 55 3.17 -26.84 14.31
C TYR A 55 4.08 -25.78 14.93
N TYR A 56 5.03 -25.30 14.15
CA TYR A 56 5.80 -24.11 14.47
C TYR A 56 5.42 -23.01 13.49
N ILE A 57 4.96 -21.88 14.01
CA ILE A 57 4.42 -20.77 13.21
C ILE A 57 5.43 -19.62 13.18
N LEU A 58 5.88 -19.27 11.99
CA LEU A 58 6.70 -18.09 11.72
C LEU A 58 5.83 -17.00 11.13
N ARG A 59 5.87 -15.79 11.71
CA ARG A 59 5.22 -14.60 11.15
C ARG A 59 6.25 -13.53 10.86
N ALA A 60 6.36 -13.14 9.62
CA ALA A 60 7.30 -12.15 9.14
C ALA A 60 6.60 -11.02 8.36
N TYR A 61 7.24 -9.86 8.33
CA TYR A 61 6.78 -8.69 7.61
C TYR A 61 7.92 -8.10 6.78
N SER A 62 7.59 -7.42 5.68
CA SER A 62 8.60 -6.72 4.85
C SER A 62 9.23 -5.53 5.58
N MET A 63 8.52 -4.95 6.56
CA MET A 63 9.00 -3.83 7.38
C MET A 63 9.99 -4.34 8.44
N PRO A 64 11.17 -3.71 8.61
CA PRO A 64 12.09 -4.02 9.71
C PRO A 64 11.45 -3.76 11.09
N VAL A 65 11.80 -4.59 12.08
CA VAL A 65 11.28 -4.45 13.46
C VAL A 65 11.63 -3.08 14.06
N SER A 66 12.80 -2.52 13.73
CA SER A 66 13.21 -1.17 14.16
C SER A 66 12.22 -0.07 13.75
N GLY A 67 11.44 -0.29 12.68
CA GLY A 67 10.44 0.66 12.19
C GLY A 67 9.20 0.81 13.06
N THR A 68 9.04 -0.04 14.08
CA THR A 68 7.95 0.05 15.08
C THR A 68 8.26 1.00 16.24
N ILE A 69 9.48 1.54 16.29
CA ILE A 69 9.91 2.43 17.36
C ILE A 69 9.50 3.86 16.98
N PRO A 70 8.69 4.55 17.83
CA PRO A 70 8.31 5.93 17.58
C PRO A 70 9.51 6.88 17.64
N ASN A 71 9.54 7.84 16.73
CA ASN A 71 10.56 8.86 16.65
C ASN A 71 9.93 10.28 16.74
N THR A 72 10.74 11.26 17.12
CA THR A 72 10.37 12.68 17.11
C THR A 72 11.47 13.46 16.39
N LYS A 73 11.10 14.09 15.27
CA LYS A 73 12.03 14.87 14.46
C LYS A 73 11.32 16.03 13.76
N PRO A 74 11.82 17.27 13.85
CA PRO A 74 11.48 18.34 12.94
C PRO A 74 12.20 18.12 11.58
N TRP A 75 11.47 18.28 10.50
CA TRP A 75 11.98 18.25 9.15
C TRP A 75 11.81 19.65 8.55
N GLU A 76 12.92 20.37 8.37
CA GLU A 76 12.93 21.76 7.93
C GLU A 76 13.64 21.91 6.59
N ARG A 77 13.03 22.62 5.65
CA ARG A 77 13.56 22.89 4.31
C ARG A 77 14.09 21.62 3.64
N VAL A 78 13.26 20.61 3.60
CA VAL A 78 13.60 19.25 3.20
C VAL A 78 12.79 18.83 1.99
N HIS A 79 13.37 18.03 1.10
CA HIS A 79 12.67 17.41 0.01
C HIS A 79 12.00 16.08 0.43
N PHE A 80 10.91 15.73 -0.23
CA PHE A 80 10.21 14.48 0.01
C PHE A 80 11.15 13.26 -0.11
N ALA A 81 11.98 13.23 -1.18
CA ALA A 81 12.94 12.16 -1.39
C ALA A 81 13.95 12.06 -0.25
N GLN A 82 14.48 13.17 0.25
CA GLN A 82 15.44 13.19 1.37
C GLN A 82 14.84 12.60 2.66
N ILE A 83 13.54 12.84 2.92
CA ILE A 83 12.85 12.21 4.05
C ILE A 83 12.81 10.69 3.87
N GLY A 84 12.45 10.24 2.67
CA GLY A 84 12.41 8.80 2.32
C GLY A 84 13.77 8.14 2.44
N GLU A 85 14.83 8.75 1.90
CA GLU A 85 16.22 8.29 1.95
C GLU A 85 16.72 8.15 3.40
N GLU A 86 16.49 9.17 4.22
CA GLU A 86 16.94 9.14 5.61
C GLU A 86 16.20 8.07 6.43
N ILE A 87 14.88 7.94 6.23
CA ILE A 87 14.09 6.90 6.90
C ILE A 87 14.54 5.51 6.43
N ALA A 88 14.71 5.31 5.12
CA ALA A 88 15.19 4.06 4.56
C ALA A 88 16.55 3.67 5.15
N ALA A 89 17.52 4.58 5.11
CA ALA A 89 18.88 4.36 5.63
C ALA A 89 18.89 4.01 7.13
N ARG A 90 18.04 4.67 7.94
CA ARG A 90 17.89 4.39 9.38
C ARG A 90 17.47 2.94 9.67
N HIS A 91 16.72 2.35 8.77
CA HIS A 91 16.22 0.98 8.92
C HIS A 91 16.92 -0.04 8.02
N GLY A 92 18.03 0.33 7.37
CA GLY A 92 18.81 -0.56 6.51
C GLY A 92 18.09 -0.94 5.23
N LEU A 93 17.27 -0.04 4.70
CA LEU A 93 16.56 -0.14 3.43
C LEU A 93 17.17 0.82 2.40
N GLU A 94 16.95 0.54 1.12
CA GLU A 94 17.22 1.46 0.01
C GLU A 94 15.94 2.24 -0.33
N PHE A 95 16.06 3.53 -0.65
CA PHE A 95 14.91 4.34 -1.06
C PHE A 95 14.79 4.39 -2.58
N GLU A 96 13.58 4.22 -3.09
CA GLU A 96 13.23 4.40 -4.50
C GLU A 96 11.94 5.22 -4.63
N SER A 97 11.83 6.03 -5.69
CA SER A 97 10.60 6.74 -6.03
C SER A 97 10.26 6.59 -7.50
N TYR A 98 8.96 6.47 -7.80
CA TYR A 98 8.48 6.29 -9.16
C TYR A 98 7.36 7.29 -9.47
N GLY A 99 7.57 8.09 -10.53
CA GLY A 99 6.57 9.02 -11.05
C GLY A 99 6.25 10.21 -10.14
N LEU A 100 7.02 10.41 -9.07
CA LEU A 100 6.88 11.55 -8.15
C LEU A 100 7.82 12.67 -8.55
N ASP A 101 7.30 13.90 -8.58
CA ASP A 101 8.14 15.09 -8.58
C ASP A 101 8.83 15.25 -7.22
N ASP A 102 10.02 15.87 -7.22
CA ASP A 102 10.72 16.16 -5.98
C ASP A 102 10.12 17.38 -5.27
N ILE A 103 9.30 17.10 -4.26
CA ILE A 103 8.50 18.10 -3.56
C ILE A 103 9.30 18.64 -2.36
N ALA A 104 9.46 19.96 -2.29
CA ALA A 104 10.08 20.63 -1.15
C ALA A 104 9.04 20.99 -0.07
N TYR A 105 9.36 20.70 1.18
CA TYR A 105 8.63 21.12 2.37
C TYR A 105 9.40 22.17 3.15
N GLN A 106 8.73 23.23 3.58
CA GLN A 106 9.32 24.20 4.50
C GLN A 106 9.44 23.63 5.91
N TYR A 107 8.42 22.85 6.32
CA TYR A 107 8.40 22.23 7.65
C TYR A 107 7.43 21.04 7.67
N ARG A 108 7.88 19.95 8.30
CA ARG A 108 7.05 18.80 8.70
C ARG A 108 7.46 18.35 10.09
N ALA A 109 6.49 18.09 10.95
CA ALA A 109 6.73 17.54 12.29
C ALA A 109 6.42 16.04 12.31
N GLN A 110 7.37 15.26 12.77
CA GLN A 110 7.15 13.89 13.19
C GLN A 110 7.18 13.89 14.72
N GLU A 111 6.05 13.60 15.37
CA GLU A 111 5.91 13.68 16.82
C GLU A 111 5.50 12.33 17.39
N LYS A 112 6.42 11.65 18.08
CA LYS A 112 6.20 10.35 18.72
C LYS A 112 5.52 9.35 17.78
N GLN A 113 5.95 9.33 16.53
CA GLN A 113 5.35 8.53 15.47
C GLN A 113 6.39 7.61 14.82
N GLU A 114 6.00 6.38 14.52
CA GLU A 114 6.80 5.43 13.77
C GLU A 114 7.19 6.00 12.40
N ASP A 115 8.44 5.80 11.98
CA ASP A 115 8.98 6.38 10.76
C ASP A 115 8.17 6.01 9.51
N PHE A 116 7.82 4.74 9.34
CA PHE A 116 7.04 4.31 8.17
C PHE A 116 5.59 4.79 8.19
N LYS A 117 5.01 4.98 9.37
CA LYS A 117 3.69 5.58 9.51
C LYS A 117 3.70 7.06 9.15
N PHE A 118 4.70 7.80 9.62
CA PHE A 118 4.91 9.20 9.26
C PHE A 118 5.11 9.35 7.75
N PHE A 119 6.06 8.59 7.18
CA PHE A 119 6.34 8.66 5.75
C PHE A 119 5.16 8.20 4.90
N GLY A 120 4.42 7.16 5.32
CA GLY A 120 3.20 6.72 4.67
C GLY A 120 2.10 7.79 4.63
N GLN A 121 1.99 8.61 5.67
CA GLN A 121 1.08 9.77 5.65
C GLN A 121 1.53 10.83 4.64
N LEU A 122 2.84 11.11 4.53
CA LEU A 122 3.37 12.00 3.50
C LEU A 122 3.11 11.43 2.10
N CYS A 123 3.36 10.14 1.88
CA CYS A 123 3.02 9.48 0.62
C CYS A 123 1.54 9.68 0.26
N THR A 124 0.63 9.45 1.21
CA THR A 124 -0.81 9.66 0.99
C THR A 124 -1.10 11.10 0.58
N LEU A 125 -0.51 12.11 1.24
CA LEU A 125 -0.70 13.52 0.92
C LEU A 125 -0.14 13.89 -0.45
N GLU A 126 0.78 13.13 -0.99
CA GLU A 126 1.37 13.32 -2.33
C GLU A 126 0.83 12.29 -3.36
N ARG A 127 -0.30 11.65 -3.06
CA ARG A 127 -0.94 10.65 -3.95
C ARG A 127 -0.04 9.48 -4.29
N ALA A 128 0.86 9.12 -3.38
CA ALA A 128 1.78 8.00 -3.54
C ALA A 128 1.38 6.80 -2.70
N ALA A 129 1.61 5.61 -3.23
CA ALA A 129 1.60 4.38 -2.48
C ALA A 129 2.97 4.17 -1.82
N LEU A 130 2.99 3.91 -0.50
CA LEU A 130 4.19 3.43 0.18
C LEU A 130 4.23 1.91 0.08
N ILE A 131 5.36 1.38 -0.40
CA ILE A 131 5.59 -0.06 -0.53
C ILE A 131 6.93 -0.38 0.14
N ILE A 132 6.96 -1.42 0.96
CA ILE A 132 8.21 -1.95 1.53
C ILE A 132 8.36 -3.37 1.00
N PHE A 133 9.34 -3.56 0.13
CA PHE A 133 9.56 -4.84 -0.54
C PHE A 133 11.05 -5.08 -0.79
N ASP A 134 11.50 -6.28 -0.46
CA ASP A 134 12.85 -6.78 -0.75
C ASP A 134 13.99 -5.82 -0.33
N GLY A 135 13.92 -5.32 0.89
CA GLY A 135 14.91 -4.38 1.43
C GLY A 135 14.81 -2.95 0.89
N ARG A 136 13.73 -2.60 0.20
CA ARG A 136 13.50 -1.27 -0.38
C ARG A 136 12.28 -0.60 0.22
N LEU A 137 12.40 0.71 0.44
CA LEU A 137 11.31 1.62 0.76
C LEU A 137 10.93 2.37 -0.51
N ILE A 138 9.76 2.10 -1.05
CA ILE A 138 9.35 2.59 -2.36
C ILE A 138 8.18 3.56 -2.20
N ALA A 139 8.31 4.76 -2.75
CA ALA A 139 7.22 5.72 -2.91
C ALA A 139 6.81 5.76 -4.38
N ALA A 140 5.63 5.25 -4.72
CA ALA A 140 5.17 5.19 -6.10
C ALA A 140 3.92 6.06 -6.29
N TYR A 141 3.99 7.02 -7.22
CA TYR A 141 2.87 7.89 -7.56
C TYR A 141 1.72 7.06 -8.15
N GLU A 142 0.60 6.97 -7.44
CA GLU A 142 -0.51 6.10 -7.86
C GLU A 142 -1.06 6.44 -9.25
N PRO A 143 -1.27 7.73 -9.64
CA PRO A 143 -1.72 8.06 -11.00
C PRO A 143 -0.73 7.61 -12.08
N TYR A 144 0.59 7.62 -11.81
CA TYR A 144 1.57 7.06 -12.73
C TYR A 144 1.40 5.55 -12.89
N LEU A 145 1.26 4.81 -11.78
CA LEU A 145 1.01 3.36 -11.83
C LEU A 145 -0.28 3.02 -12.58
N GLU A 146 -1.32 3.84 -12.43
CA GLU A 146 -2.61 3.67 -13.12
C GLU A 146 -2.60 4.07 -14.59
N SER A 147 -1.58 4.84 -15.03
CA SER A 147 -1.42 5.23 -16.44
C SER A 147 -0.68 4.18 -17.28
N VAL A 148 -0.03 3.21 -16.62
CA VAL A 148 0.71 2.14 -17.31
C VAL A 148 -0.29 1.17 -17.96
N GLU A 149 0.06 0.70 -19.15
CA GLU A 149 -0.73 -0.31 -19.85
C GLU A 149 -0.90 -1.58 -19.01
N PRO A 150 -2.07 -2.24 -19.07
CA PRO A 150 -2.31 -3.47 -18.32
C PRO A 150 -1.28 -4.56 -18.64
N ALA A 151 -0.60 -5.04 -17.61
CA ALA A 151 0.47 -6.03 -17.73
C ALA A 151 -0.03 -7.42 -18.15
N ALA A 152 -1.31 -7.72 -17.88
CA ALA A 152 -1.91 -9.03 -18.19
C ALA A 152 -3.43 -8.94 -18.27
N THR A 153 -4.05 -10.02 -18.77
CA THR A 153 -5.50 -10.22 -18.71
C THR A 153 -5.83 -11.37 -17.77
N ILE A 154 -6.72 -11.12 -16.81
CA ILE A 154 -7.28 -12.13 -15.90
C ILE A 154 -8.65 -12.56 -16.43
N ASP A 155 -8.76 -13.79 -16.91
CA ASP A 155 -10.04 -14.42 -17.23
C ASP A 155 -10.62 -15.05 -15.96
N THR A 156 -11.83 -14.66 -15.56
CA THR A 156 -12.44 -15.12 -14.32
C THR A 156 -13.13 -16.48 -14.42
N ALA A 157 -12.93 -17.23 -15.52
CA ALA A 157 -13.45 -18.58 -15.62
C ALA A 157 -12.97 -19.47 -14.46
N GLY A 158 -13.89 -20.07 -13.73
CA GLY A 158 -13.57 -20.90 -12.56
C GLY A 158 -13.14 -20.14 -11.30
N CYS A 159 -13.22 -18.80 -11.30
CA CYS A 159 -12.96 -17.97 -10.13
C CYS A 159 -14.25 -17.57 -9.42
N VAL A 160 -14.14 -17.29 -8.12
CA VAL A 160 -15.15 -16.55 -7.35
C VAL A 160 -14.85 -15.07 -7.49
N VAL A 161 -15.83 -14.29 -7.94
CA VAL A 161 -15.69 -12.85 -8.16
C VAL A 161 -16.68 -12.10 -7.31
N GLU A 162 -16.19 -11.12 -6.56
CA GLU A 162 -16.98 -10.19 -5.78
C GLU A 162 -16.75 -8.78 -6.35
N CYS A 163 -17.81 -8.04 -6.60
CA CYS A 163 -17.75 -6.67 -7.12
C CYS A 163 -18.66 -5.78 -6.27
N GLU A 164 -18.20 -4.57 -5.99
CA GLU A 164 -18.93 -3.58 -5.22
C GLU A 164 -18.86 -2.22 -5.91
N ASP A 165 -20.03 -1.61 -6.19
CA ASP A 165 -20.16 -0.24 -6.70
C ASP A 165 -20.84 0.64 -5.65
N ARG A 166 -20.08 1.57 -5.10
CA ARG A 166 -20.51 2.60 -4.16
C ARG A 166 -20.36 4.00 -4.74
N SER A 167 -20.35 4.13 -6.07
CA SER A 167 -20.16 5.41 -6.77
C SER A 167 -21.19 6.50 -6.35
N LEU A 168 -22.39 6.11 -5.90
CA LEU A 168 -23.35 7.04 -5.32
C LEU A 168 -22.83 7.77 -4.07
N LEU A 169 -21.79 7.26 -3.41
CA LEU A 169 -21.17 7.88 -2.24
C LEU A 169 -20.00 8.80 -2.60
N GLU A 170 -19.72 9.00 -3.89
CA GLU A 170 -18.62 9.82 -4.38
C GLU A 170 -18.71 11.26 -3.87
N TYR A 171 -17.54 11.83 -3.58
CA TYR A 171 -17.35 13.24 -3.31
C TYR A 171 -16.77 13.92 -4.55
N GLY A 172 -17.37 15.05 -4.95
CA GLY A 172 -16.89 15.82 -6.11
C GLY A 172 -15.83 16.85 -5.76
N ALA A 173 -15.63 17.14 -4.49
CA ALA A 173 -14.64 18.10 -4.02
C ALA A 173 -14.09 17.72 -2.63
N ALA A 174 -12.89 18.20 -2.32
CA ALA A 174 -12.37 18.20 -0.95
C ALA A 174 -11.82 19.56 -0.55
N LYS A 175 -11.89 19.86 0.76
CA LYS A 175 -11.32 21.07 1.36
C LYS A 175 -10.35 20.69 2.45
N VAL A 176 -9.16 21.29 2.40
CA VAL A 176 -8.17 21.23 3.47
C VAL A 176 -7.94 22.64 4.01
N SER A 177 -7.84 22.78 5.34
CA SER A 177 -7.58 24.05 6.02
C SER A 177 -6.59 23.84 7.14
N SER A 178 -5.64 24.78 7.30
CA SER A 178 -4.58 24.75 8.31
C SER A 178 -4.18 26.19 8.68
N GLY A 179 -4.64 26.68 9.84
CA GLY A 179 -4.41 28.06 10.26
C GLY A 179 -4.90 29.05 9.20
N PRO A 180 -4.02 29.94 8.67
CA PRO A 180 -4.39 30.92 7.67
C PRO A 180 -4.54 30.34 6.25
N TYR A 181 -4.10 29.10 6.04
CA TYR A 181 -4.07 28.46 4.72
C TYR A 181 -5.29 27.57 4.50
N SER A 182 -5.85 27.64 3.31
CA SER A 182 -6.93 26.76 2.89
C SER A 182 -6.90 26.52 1.39
N GLY A 183 -7.39 25.36 0.98
CA GLY A 183 -7.50 24.97 -0.41
C GLY A 183 -8.70 24.07 -0.65
N ILE A 184 -9.31 24.23 -1.81
CA ILE A 184 -10.38 23.35 -2.31
C ILE A 184 -9.91 22.79 -3.65
N PHE A 185 -10.00 21.48 -3.77
CA PHE A 185 -9.87 20.80 -5.05
C PHE A 185 -11.24 20.25 -5.48
N LYS A 186 -11.57 20.40 -6.75
CA LYS A 186 -12.79 19.84 -7.37
C LYS A 186 -12.38 18.90 -8.49
N ALA A 187 -12.94 17.70 -8.48
CA ALA A 187 -12.78 16.77 -9.60
C ALA A 187 -13.46 17.36 -10.86
N PRO A 188 -12.93 17.14 -12.08
CA PRO A 188 -13.44 17.73 -13.32
C PRO A 188 -14.93 17.46 -13.56
N GLU A 189 -15.39 16.25 -13.26
CA GLU A 189 -16.79 15.82 -13.40
C GLU A 189 -17.46 15.59 -12.04
N GLY A 190 -16.90 16.18 -10.98
CA GLY A 190 -17.34 15.95 -9.61
C GLY A 190 -18.73 16.51 -9.31
N ASN A 191 -19.48 15.78 -8.48
CA ASN A 191 -20.75 16.20 -7.93
C ASN A 191 -20.60 17.33 -6.89
N ALA A 192 -21.71 17.81 -6.30
CA ALA A 192 -21.70 18.91 -5.33
C ALA A 192 -21.25 18.50 -3.90
N ARG A 193 -20.97 17.21 -3.63
CA ARG A 193 -20.59 16.75 -2.28
C ARG A 193 -19.16 17.16 -1.97
N LEU A 194 -19.00 17.87 -0.86
CA LEU A 194 -17.70 18.33 -0.36
C LEU A 194 -17.22 17.41 0.77
N TRP A 195 -16.00 16.86 0.62
CA TRP A 195 -15.27 16.17 1.69
C TRP A 195 -14.41 17.17 2.47
N THR A 196 -14.44 17.08 3.78
CA THR A 196 -13.50 17.77 4.67
C THR A 196 -12.91 16.71 5.60
N PRO A 197 -11.59 16.50 5.62
CA PRO A 197 -10.95 15.56 6.52
C PRO A 197 -11.24 15.91 7.99
N ASP A 198 -11.52 14.89 8.78
CA ASP A 198 -11.77 14.99 10.22
C ASP A 198 -10.47 14.99 11.06
N ARG A 199 -9.32 14.73 10.42
CA ARG A 199 -7.98 14.81 11.01
C ARG A 199 -7.28 16.12 10.64
N PRO A 200 -6.44 16.69 11.52
CA PRO A 200 -5.66 17.86 11.16
C PRO A 200 -4.63 17.56 10.07
N ILE A 201 -4.56 18.42 9.07
CA ILE A 201 -3.57 18.39 8.01
C ILE A 201 -2.84 19.73 8.02
N THR A 202 -1.55 19.72 8.35
CA THR A 202 -0.73 20.94 8.39
C THR A 202 -0.30 21.34 6.98
N CYS A 203 -0.58 22.59 6.60
CA CYS A 203 -0.17 23.18 5.32
C CYS A 203 0.64 24.46 5.58
N GLN A 204 1.58 24.75 4.67
CA GLN A 204 2.45 25.93 4.71
C GLN A 204 2.09 26.97 3.62
N SER A 205 1.12 26.63 2.76
CA SER A 205 0.59 27.55 1.72
C SER A 205 -0.78 27.10 1.25
N ASN A 206 -1.51 27.98 0.55
CA ASN A 206 -2.77 27.65 -0.10
C ASN A 206 -2.57 26.63 -1.24
N LEU A 207 -1.46 26.71 -1.98
CA LEU A 207 -1.15 25.74 -3.04
C LEU A 207 -0.95 24.35 -2.46
N GLU A 208 -0.26 24.24 -1.32
CA GLU A 208 -0.11 22.98 -0.62
C GLU A 208 -1.46 22.44 -0.11
N ALA A 209 -2.31 23.31 0.42
CA ALA A 209 -3.65 22.94 0.85
C ALA A 209 -4.52 22.42 -0.32
N ILE A 210 -4.40 22.99 -1.51
CA ILE A 210 -5.09 22.51 -2.73
C ILE A 210 -4.55 21.15 -3.14
N ARG A 211 -3.22 20.95 -3.14
CA ARG A 211 -2.58 19.67 -3.47
C ARG A 211 -3.03 18.57 -2.52
N PHE A 212 -3.07 18.84 -1.21
CA PHE A 212 -3.54 17.90 -0.21
C PHE A 212 -5.05 17.65 -0.30
N ALA A 213 -5.83 18.65 -0.68
CA ALA A 213 -7.26 18.45 -0.95
C ALA A 213 -7.49 17.48 -2.11
N ALA A 214 -6.68 17.56 -3.18
CA ALA A 214 -6.73 16.58 -4.28
C ALA A 214 -6.41 15.17 -3.79
N SER A 215 -5.39 15.03 -2.96
CA SER A 215 -5.00 13.73 -2.37
C SER A 215 -6.09 13.15 -1.47
N GLU A 216 -6.67 13.96 -0.61
CA GLU A 216 -7.75 13.56 0.30
C GLU A 216 -9.01 13.14 -0.48
N LEU A 217 -9.35 13.86 -1.56
CA LEU A 217 -10.47 13.49 -2.43
C LEU A 217 -10.21 12.13 -3.09
N ARG A 218 -9.01 11.94 -3.63
CA ARG A 218 -8.59 10.67 -4.22
C ARG A 218 -8.68 9.51 -3.22
N GLU A 219 -8.10 9.66 -2.02
CA GLU A 219 -8.15 8.64 -0.97
C GLU A 219 -9.58 8.26 -0.59
N LYS A 220 -10.48 9.25 -0.55
CA LYS A 220 -11.88 9.04 -0.21
C LYS A 220 -12.65 8.28 -1.30
N ASN A 221 -12.31 8.53 -2.56
CA ASN A 221 -13.05 7.99 -3.70
C ASN A 221 -12.44 6.69 -4.26
N LYS A 222 -11.14 6.43 -4.07
CA LYS A 222 -10.43 5.36 -4.80
C LYS A 222 -10.97 3.94 -4.60
N MET A 223 -11.72 3.69 -3.52
CA MET A 223 -12.28 2.37 -3.21
C MET A 223 -13.78 2.23 -3.50
N LEU A 224 -14.38 3.23 -4.15
CA LEU A 224 -15.83 3.22 -4.40
C LEU A 224 -16.25 2.12 -5.38
N ILE A 225 -15.41 1.83 -6.37
CA ILE A 225 -15.63 0.74 -7.32
C ILE A 225 -14.46 -0.22 -7.17
N SER A 226 -14.73 -1.33 -6.53
CA SER A 226 -13.70 -2.31 -6.15
C SER A 226 -14.25 -3.72 -6.12
N GLY A 227 -13.36 -4.70 -6.01
CA GLY A 227 -13.78 -6.10 -5.93
C GLY A 227 -12.63 -7.03 -5.60
N SER A 228 -12.94 -8.33 -5.65
CA SER A 228 -11.95 -9.38 -5.49
C SER A 228 -12.19 -10.55 -6.46
N ILE A 229 -11.10 -11.22 -6.83
CA ILE A 229 -11.09 -12.45 -7.60
C ILE A 229 -10.34 -13.50 -6.79
N GLU A 230 -10.99 -14.63 -6.50
CA GLU A 230 -10.35 -15.78 -5.87
C GLU A 230 -10.39 -16.99 -6.81
N GLY A 231 -9.22 -17.55 -7.09
CA GLY A 231 -9.06 -18.71 -7.98
C GLY A 231 -7.92 -19.63 -7.54
N SER A 232 -7.46 -20.49 -8.45
CA SER A 232 -6.25 -21.29 -8.27
C SER A 232 -5.04 -20.38 -8.02
N LEU A 233 -3.93 -20.96 -7.56
CA LEU A 233 -2.70 -20.19 -7.28
C LEU A 233 -2.20 -19.47 -8.55
N MET A 234 -2.04 -18.16 -8.44
CA MET A 234 -1.61 -17.25 -9.49
C MET A 234 -0.43 -16.40 -8.98
N PRO A 235 0.75 -16.98 -8.79
CA PRO A 235 1.88 -16.32 -8.10
C PRO A 235 2.48 -15.16 -8.90
N GLN A 236 2.20 -15.07 -10.20
CA GLN A 236 2.69 -14.00 -11.09
C GLN A 236 2.05 -12.64 -10.83
N TYR A 237 0.96 -12.56 -10.07
CA TYR A 237 0.31 -11.29 -9.78
C TYR A 237 0.79 -10.68 -8.48
N ALA A 238 1.11 -9.38 -8.54
CA ALA A 238 1.52 -8.56 -7.41
C ALA A 238 0.67 -7.28 -7.33
N PRO A 239 0.59 -6.60 -6.19
CA PRO A 239 -0.05 -5.29 -6.10
C PRO A 239 0.77 -4.21 -6.81
N GLY A 240 0.12 -3.11 -7.20
CA GLY A 240 0.78 -1.97 -7.87
C GLY A 240 0.77 -2.05 -9.40
N ILE A 241 0.05 -2.99 -10.01
CA ILE A 241 -0.03 -3.15 -11.46
C ILE A 241 -1.46 -2.97 -11.97
N MET A 242 -1.57 -2.53 -13.24
CA MET A 242 -2.82 -2.55 -13.99
C MET A 242 -3.00 -3.91 -14.66
N VAL A 243 -4.25 -4.40 -14.68
CA VAL A 243 -4.66 -5.62 -15.39
C VAL A 243 -5.99 -5.41 -16.11
N ASN A 244 -6.20 -6.15 -17.19
CA ASN A 244 -7.52 -6.29 -17.79
C ASN A 244 -8.25 -7.46 -17.13
N ILE A 245 -9.44 -7.22 -16.60
CA ILE A 245 -10.31 -8.28 -16.08
C ILE A 245 -11.36 -8.61 -17.14
N LYS A 246 -11.42 -9.89 -17.53
CA LYS A 246 -12.49 -10.44 -18.37
C LYS A 246 -13.45 -11.16 -17.44
N ASN A 247 -14.48 -10.43 -16.98
CA ASN A 247 -15.45 -10.99 -16.04
C ASN A 247 -16.50 -11.83 -16.80
N ARG A 248 -16.49 -13.14 -16.56
CA ARG A 248 -17.40 -14.09 -17.23
C ARG A 248 -18.82 -14.08 -16.65
N GLN A 249 -18.92 -13.74 -15.35
CA GLN A 249 -20.20 -13.76 -14.61
C GLN A 249 -20.96 -12.43 -14.76
N ALA A 250 -20.22 -11.31 -14.84
CA ALA A 250 -20.75 -9.97 -14.98
C ALA A 250 -19.94 -9.19 -16.03
N PRO A 251 -20.25 -9.33 -17.33
CA PRO A 251 -19.46 -8.69 -18.41
C PRO A 251 -19.33 -7.18 -18.30
N SER A 252 -20.31 -6.48 -17.68
CA SER A 252 -20.24 -5.03 -17.41
C SER A 252 -19.12 -4.62 -16.46
N TRP A 253 -18.54 -5.58 -15.72
CA TRP A 253 -17.38 -5.41 -14.86
C TRP A 253 -16.07 -5.82 -15.54
N SER A 254 -16.08 -6.06 -16.85
CA SER A 254 -14.85 -6.27 -17.61
C SER A 254 -14.18 -4.94 -17.90
N GLY A 255 -12.84 -4.92 -17.93
CA GLY A 255 -12.06 -3.71 -18.22
C GLY A 255 -10.74 -3.63 -17.45
N ALA A 256 -10.11 -2.46 -17.51
CA ALA A 256 -8.84 -2.19 -16.84
C ALA A 256 -9.03 -1.83 -15.36
N TYR A 257 -8.30 -2.51 -14.48
CA TYR A 257 -8.34 -2.33 -13.03
C TYR A 257 -6.95 -2.30 -12.43
N PHE A 258 -6.82 -1.59 -11.33
CA PHE A 258 -5.60 -1.54 -10.53
C PHE A 258 -5.64 -2.59 -9.41
N ILE A 259 -4.62 -3.43 -9.33
CA ILE A 259 -4.45 -4.39 -8.23
C ILE A 259 -3.82 -3.65 -7.05
N TYR A 260 -4.56 -3.52 -5.94
CA TYR A 260 -4.03 -2.85 -4.76
C TYR A 260 -3.60 -3.83 -3.65
N LYS A 261 -4.03 -5.09 -3.72
CA LYS A 261 -3.67 -6.13 -2.75
C LYS A 261 -3.74 -7.52 -3.37
N VAL A 262 -2.82 -8.39 -3.00
CA VAL A 262 -2.84 -9.81 -3.38
C VAL A 262 -2.58 -10.66 -2.13
N ARG A 263 -3.25 -11.78 -2.04
CA ARG A 263 -3.03 -12.82 -1.03
C ARG A 263 -2.84 -14.15 -1.72
N HIS A 264 -1.67 -14.75 -1.57
CA HIS A 264 -1.38 -16.13 -1.99
C HIS A 264 -1.48 -17.06 -0.78
N ASP A 265 -2.14 -18.18 -0.95
CA ASP A 265 -2.22 -19.28 0.01
C ASP A 265 -1.69 -20.55 -0.68
N TYR A 266 -0.40 -20.79 -0.50
CA TYR A 266 0.28 -21.91 -1.12
C TYR A 266 -0.21 -23.26 -0.57
N GLY A 267 -0.57 -23.31 0.72
CA GLY A 267 -1.11 -24.52 1.36
C GLY A 267 -2.46 -24.94 0.79
N LYS A 268 -3.27 -23.97 0.35
CA LYS A 268 -4.59 -24.20 -0.27
C LYS A 268 -4.56 -24.13 -1.79
N ASN A 269 -3.41 -23.85 -2.38
CA ASN A 269 -3.25 -23.62 -3.82
C ASN A 269 -4.20 -22.54 -4.37
N LYS A 270 -4.31 -21.40 -3.66
CA LYS A 270 -5.25 -20.31 -3.98
C LYS A 270 -4.59 -18.94 -4.02
N THR A 271 -5.12 -18.07 -4.86
CA THR A 271 -4.82 -16.63 -4.87
C THR A 271 -6.10 -15.84 -4.79
N LYS A 272 -6.13 -14.82 -3.90
CA LYS A 272 -7.16 -13.78 -3.88
C LYS A 272 -6.56 -12.44 -4.27
N ILE A 273 -7.00 -11.89 -5.40
CA ILE A 273 -6.60 -10.60 -5.95
C ILE A 273 -7.67 -9.59 -5.60
N PHE A 274 -7.27 -8.43 -5.07
CA PHE A 274 -8.15 -7.32 -4.78
C PHE A 274 -7.86 -6.20 -5.77
N PHE A 275 -8.89 -5.71 -6.43
CA PHE A 275 -8.79 -4.70 -7.47
C PHE A 275 -9.71 -3.51 -7.20
N ARG A 276 -9.39 -2.38 -7.81
CA ARG A 276 -10.22 -1.20 -7.84
C ARG A 276 -10.17 -0.56 -9.23
N ARG A 277 -11.19 0.24 -9.56
CA ARG A 277 -11.13 1.05 -10.78
C ARG A 277 -10.02 2.10 -10.66
N LYS A 278 -9.33 2.39 -11.77
CA LYS A 278 -8.44 3.55 -11.83
C LYS A 278 -9.25 4.83 -11.66
N LEU A 279 -8.63 5.85 -11.09
CA LEU A 279 -9.23 7.17 -10.95
C LEU A 279 -8.69 8.11 -12.03
N GLU A 280 -9.56 8.93 -12.59
CA GLU A 280 -9.22 9.94 -13.59
C GLU A 280 -9.46 11.35 -13.03
N GLY A 281 -8.55 12.30 -13.34
CA GLY A 281 -8.70 13.69 -12.94
C GLY A 281 -8.36 14.06 -11.50
N TYR A 282 -7.59 13.22 -10.79
CA TYR A 282 -7.19 13.46 -9.41
C TYR A 282 -5.70 13.69 -9.28
#